data_313d5db9ff1e3c4bb40bd8bd891b9cb2
#
_entry.id   313d5db9ff1e3c4bb40bd8bd891b9cb2
#
_cell.length_a   1.000
_cell.length_b   1.000
_cell.length_c   1.000
_cell.angle_alpha   90.00
_cell.angle_beta   90.00
_cell.angle_gamma   90.00
#
_symmetry.space_group_name_H-M   'P 1'
#
loop_
_entity.id
_entity.type
_entity.pdbx_description
1 polymer ?
#
loop_
_entity_poly.entity_id
_entity_poly.type
_entity_poly.pdbx_seq_one_letter_code
_entity_poly.pdbx_strand_id
1 'polypeptide(L)'
;MSSCATQEQGNFTTKFDNVARPNLLVVCGRNKKRSRTAEYIFKNDSRFNIRSVGLSEKSGRQLSEQDLVWADLILVMENGQKARIRSNYRHLTLPNIEVLDINDDYEYRDEELVALLTDRINNTLKIVYKL
;
A
#
# COMPACT_ATOMS: atom_id res chain seq x y z
N MET A 1 13.56 -2.96 29.04
CA MET A 1 13.09 -2.80 29.17
C MET A 1 13.30 -2.24 29.17
N SER A 2 12.96 -2.88 28.97
CA SER A 2 12.60 -2.79 28.98
C SER A 2 12.74 -2.42 28.84
N SER A 3 12.60 -2.88 28.61
CA SER A 3 12.25 -2.83 28.53
C SER A 3 12.34 -2.56 28.39
N CYS A 4 12.28 -3.06 28.24
CA CYS A 4 11.89 -3.03 28.06
C CYS A 4 11.97 -2.90 27.90
N ALA A 5 12.00 -3.36 27.91
CA ALA A 5 11.67 -3.35 27.71
C ALA A 5 11.65 -3.24 27.55
N THR A 6 11.46 -3.51 27.57
CA THR A 6 11.12 -3.54 27.44
C THR A 6 11.09 -3.37 27.25
N GLN A 7 10.89 -3.77 26.93
CA GLN A 7 10.63 -3.77 26.72
C GLN A 7 10.57 -3.62 26.36
N GLU A 8 10.39 -4.15 26.30
CA GLU A 8 10.21 -4.17 26.04
C GLU A 8 10.11 -4.00 25.66
N GLN A 9 10.34 -4.47 25.80
CA GLN A 9 10.03 -4.46 25.45
C GLN A 9 9.96 -4.13 24.88
N GLY A 10 10.45 -4.72 25.38
CA GLY A 10 10.05 -4.44 24.63
C GLY A 10 10.28 -4.42 24.17
N ASN A 11 10.22 -4.66 23.81
CA ASN A 11 10.01 -4.37 23.27
C ASN A 11 10.19 -4.37 22.92
N PHE A 12 9.98 -4.75 22.45
CA PHE A 12 9.83 -4.45 21.92
C PHE A 12 9.67 -4.30 21.61
N THR A 13 9.76 -5.07 21.29
CA THR A 13 9.32 -4.49 20.74
C THR A 13 9.39 -4.27 20.48
N THR A 14 9.35 -4.61 20.29
CA THR A 14 9.08 -4.03 19.68
C THR A 14 9.22 -3.85 19.36
N LYS A 15 9.37 -3.94 19.02
CA LYS A 15 9.15 -3.68 18.41
C LYS A 15 8.60 -3.74 18.02
N PHE A 16 8.31 -4.06 17.74
CA PHE A 16 7.56 -3.82 17.21
C PHE A 16 6.86 -3.11 17.66
N ASP A 17 6.75 -2.96 18.31
CA ASP A 17 5.99 -2.29 18.44
C ASP A 17 5.94 -1.27 18.50
N ASN A 18 6.37 -1.01 18.96
CA ASN A 18 6.50 0.15 18.43
C ASN A 18 6.80 0.06 17.18
N VAL A 19 7.00 -1.01 16.86
CA VAL A 19 7.32 -1.08 15.51
C VAL A 19 6.29 -0.30 14.77
N ALA A 20 6.75 0.65 14.04
CA ALA A 20 5.89 1.47 13.25
C ALA A 20 5.08 0.57 12.32
N ARG A 21 3.83 0.92 12.16
CA ARG A 21 3.00 0.24 11.19
C ARG A 21 3.54 0.53 9.80
N PRO A 22 3.61 -0.48 8.90
CA PRO A 22 4.10 -0.21 7.56
C PRO A 22 3.19 0.74 6.79
N ASN A 23 3.79 1.51 5.90
CA ASN A 23 3.08 2.45 5.07
C ASN A 23 2.83 1.82 3.69
N LEU A 24 1.56 1.61 3.38
CA LEU A 24 1.13 1.02 2.11
C LEU A 24 0.69 2.11 1.15
N LEU A 25 1.30 2.14 -0.03
CA LEU A 25 0.91 3.05 -1.10
C LEU A 25 0.21 2.23 -2.18
N VAL A 26 -1.07 2.55 -2.44
CA VAL A 26 -1.86 1.83 -3.43
C VAL A 26 -2.01 2.71 -4.67
N VAL A 27 -1.64 2.18 -5.83
CA VAL A 27 -1.54 2.95 -7.07
C VAL A 27 -2.43 2.35 -8.14
N CYS A 28 -3.20 3.20 -8.82
CA CYS A 28 -3.91 2.81 -10.02
C CYS A 28 -3.73 3.89 -11.09
N GLY A 29 -4.44 3.79 -12.22
CA GLY A 29 -4.23 4.73 -13.31
C GLY A 29 -4.61 6.16 -12.93
N ARG A 30 -5.81 6.37 -12.40
CA ARG A 30 -6.35 7.71 -12.16
C ARG A 30 -6.71 8.01 -10.71
N ASN A 31 -6.48 7.09 -9.79
CA ASN A 31 -6.87 7.27 -8.39
C ASN A 31 -8.36 7.59 -8.25
N LYS A 32 -9.20 6.88 -9.00
CA LYS A 32 -10.65 7.10 -8.96
C LYS A 32 -11.42 5.92 -8.41
N LYS A 33 -11.04 4.70 -8.78
CA LYS A 33 -11.84 3.53 -8.47
C LYS A 33 -11.08 2.53 -7.61
N ARG A 34 -10.10 1.83 -8.19
CA ARG A 34 -9.43 0.72 -7.52
C ARG A 34 -8.63 1.15 -6.29
N SER A 35 -7.74 2.11 -6.45
CA SER A 35 -6.89 2.53 -5.32
C SER A 35 -7.71 3.26 -4.25
N ARG A 36 -8.70 4.04 -4.64
CA ARG A 36 -9.55 4.72 -3.68
C ARG A 36 -10.47 3.76 -2.94
N THR A 37 -10.90 2.68 -3.61
CA THR A 37 -11.67 1.63 -2.93
C THR A 37 -10.80 0.94 -1.88
N ALA A 38 -9.54 0.64 -2.21
CA ALA A 38 -8.62 0.05 -1.24
C ALA A 38 -8.44 0.95 -0.03
N GLU A 39 -8.25 2.23 -0.24
CA GLU A 39 -8.13 3.19 0.86
C GLU A 39 -9.41 3.22 1.70
N TYR A 40 -10.57 3.22 1.05
CA TYR A 40 -11.85 3.19 1.74
C TYR A 40 -11.97 1.96 2.66
N ILE A 41 -11.58 0.79 2.16
CA ILE A 41 -11.67 -0.46 2.93
C ILE A 41 -10.77 -0.42 4.16
N PHE A 42 -9.55 0.07 4.01
CA PHE A 42 -8.49 -0.12 4.99
C PHE A 42 -8.08 1.15 5.74
N LYS A 43 -8.74 2.27 5.54
CA LYS A 43 -8.32 3.55 6.12
C LYS A 43 -8.25 3.54 7.64
N ASN A 44 -9.02 2.68 8.28
CA ASN A 44 -9.05 2.58 9.74
C ASN A 44 -8.42 1.29 10.26
N ASP A 45 -7.70 0.57 9.41
CA ASP A 45 -7.05 -0.68 9.81
C ASP A 45 -5.83 -0.34 10.67
N SER A 46 -5.74 -0.97 11.85
CA SER A 46 -4.67 -0.65 12.79
C SER A 46 -3.33 -1.29 12.44
N ARG A 47 -3.31 -2.23 11.48
CA ARG A 47 -2.09 -2.96 11.14
C ARG A 47 -1.12 -2.14 10.29
N PHE A 48 -1.61 -1.14 9.56
CA PHE A 48 -0.78 -0.37 8.63
C PHE A 48 -1.43 0.98 8.33
N ASN A 49 -0.65 1.86 7.72
CA ASN A 49 -1.16 3.12 7.17
C ASN A 49 -1.36 2.93 5.67
N ILE A 50 -2.35 3.59 5.09
CA ILE A 50 -2.65 3.44 3.67
C ILE A 50 -2.84 4.80 3.02
N ARG A 51 -2.39 4.89 1.77
CA ARG A 51 -2.52 6.09 0.94
C ARG A 51 -2.77 5.65 -0.49
N SER A 52 -3.70 6.31 -1.19
CA SER A 52 -4.01 5.97 -2.58
C SER A 52 -3.59 7.11 -3.50
N VAL A 53 -3.04 6.77 -4.66
CA VAL A 53 -2.61 7.73 -5.67
C VAL A 53 -2.83 7.16 -7.07
N GLY A 54 -2.72 8.01 -8.09
CA GLY A 54 -2.81 7.60 -9.47
C GLY A 54 -1.59 8.01 -10.26
N LEU A 55 -1.30 7.28 -11.34
CA LEU A 55 -0.17 7.59 -12.21
C LEU A 55 -0.46 8.74 -13.16
N SER A 56 -1.71 8.89 -13.58
CA SER A 56 -2.11 9.91 -14.55
C SER A 56 -2.11 11.31 -13.94
N GLU A 57 -1.77 12.31 -14.75
CA GLU A 57 -1.91 13.72 -14.36
C GLU A 57 -3.37 14.07 -14.07
N LYS A 58 -4.32 13.26 -14.58
CA LYS A 58 -5.74 13.47 -14.34
C LYS A 58 -6.24 12.81 -13.06
N SER A 59 -5.32 12.28 -12.25
CA SER A 59 -5.68 11.63 -11.01
C SER A 59 -6.22 12.64 -10.00
N GLY A 60 -7.15 12.19 -9.17
CA GLY A 60 -7.58 12.99 -8.04
C GLY A 60 -6.40 13.30 -7.12
N ARG A 61 -5.47 12.37 -7.04
CA ARG A 61 -4.24 12.53 -6.27
C ARG A 61 -3.11 11.84 -7.02
N GLN A 62 -2.24 12.62 -7.64
CA GLN A 62 -1.18 12.09 -8.48
C GLN A 62 0.01 11.60 -7.65
N LEU A 63 0.62 10.49 -8.07
CA LEU A 63 1.82 9.94 -7.46
C LEU A 63 2.96 10.97 -7.48
N SER A 64 3.66 11.09 -6.36
CA SER A 64 4.82 11.97 -6.25
C SER A 64 6.00 11.22 -5.63
N GLU A 65 7.20 11.80 -5.72
CA GLU A 65 8.38 11.23 -5.07
C GLU A 65 8.20 11.11 -3.56
N GLN A 66 7.50 12.07 -2.96
CA GLN A 66 7.25 12.04 -1.52
C GLN A 66 6.43 10.82 -1.13
N ASP A 67 5.47 10.44 -1.95
CA ASP A 67 4.69 9.23 -1.72
C ASP A 67 5.59 7.99 -1.73
N LEU A 68 6.52 7.94 -2.68
CA LEU A 68 7.43 6.79 -2.80
C LEU A 68 8.41 6.72 -1.63
N VAL A 69 8.88 7.85 -1.14
CA VAL A 69 9.75 7.91 0.03
C VAL A 69 8.98 7.48 1.27
N TRP A 70 7.72 7.88 1.38
CA TRP A 70 6.86 7.52 2.52
C TRP A 70 6.56 6.02 2.55
N ALA A 71 6.44 5.37 1.40
CA ALA A 71 5.94 4.01 1.30
C ALA A 71 6.95 2.96 1.76
N ASP A 72 6.49 1.97 2.48
CA ASP A 72 7.27 0.76 2.79
C ASP A 72 6.94 -0.36 1.79
N LEU A 73 5.74 -0.32 1.22
CA LEU A 73 5.28 -1.29 0.24
C LEU A 73 4.37 -0.57 -0.74
N ILE A 74 4.58 -0.83 -2.03
CA ILE A 74 3.75 -0.27 -3.09
C ILE A 74 2.89 -1.38 -3.67
N LEU A 75 1.59 -1.15 -3.75
CA LEU A 75 0.64 -2.09 -4.34
C LEU A 75 0.09 -1.47 -5.61
N VAL A 76 0.27 -2.14 -6.73
CA VAL A 76 -0.26 -1.68 -8.02
C VAL A 76 -1.29 -2.69 -8.52
N MET A 77 -2.14 -2.25 -9.43
CA MET A 77 -3.22 -3.10 -9.93
C MET A 77 -2.79 -3.98 -11.09
N GLU A 78 -1.81 -3.53 -11.88
CA GLU A 78 -1.40 -4.21 -13.10
C GLU A 78 0.11 -4.11 -13.32
N ASN A 79 0.68 -5.08 -14.05
CA ASN A 79 2.12 -5.11 -14.31
C ASN A 79 2.63 -3.85 -15.01
N GLY A 80 1.84 -3.29 -15.91
CA GLY A 80 2.24 -2.06 -16.60
C GLY A 80 2.47 -0.89 -15.66
N GLN A 81 1.71 -0.81 -14.58
CA GLN A 81 1.88 0.24 -13.59
C GLN A 81 3.20 0.09 -12.84
N LYS A 82 3.56 -1.15 -12.49
CA LYS A 82 4.85 -1.43 -11.85
C LYS A 82 6.00 -1.01 -12.76
N ALA A 83 5.93 -1.37 -14.04
CA ALA A 83 6.95 -1.01 -15.00
C ALA A 83 7.08 0.51 -15.15
N ARG A 84 5.96 1.24 -15.17
CA ARG A 84 5.98 2.70 -15.28
C ARG A 84 6.61 3.35 -14.07
N ILE A 85 6.32 2.88 -12.89
CA ILE A 85 6.92 3.43 -11.67
C ILE A 85 8.43 3.21 -11.69
N ARG A 86 8.87 2.01 -12.02
CA ARG A 86 10.30 1.71 -12.09
C ARG A 86 11.01 2.58 -13.13
N SER A 87 10.39 2.78 -14.27
CA SER A 87 10.98 3.57 -15.36
C SER A 87 11.04 5.04 -15.01
N ASN A 88 9.95 5.61 -14.46
CA ASN A 88 9.85 7.03 -14.19
C ASN A 88 10.67 7.47 -12.99
N TYR A 89 10.96 6.55 -12.07
CA TYR A 89 11.65 6.88 -10.81
C TYR A 89 12.92 6.07 -10.62
N ARG A 90 13.64 5.81 -11.73
CA ARG A 90 14.89 5.03 -11.69
C ARG A 90 15.95 5.63 -10.78
N HIS A 91 15.88 6.93 -10.56
CA HIS A 91 16.84 7.65 -9.71
C HIS A 91 16.59 7.42 -8.22
N LEU A 92 15.48 6.77 -7.85
CA LEU A 92 15.15 6.50 -6.45
C LEU A 92 15.38 5.02 -6.13
N THR A 93 15.71 4.76 -4.86
CA THR A 93 15.68 3.39 -4.34
C THR A 93 14.24 3.10 -3.94
N LEU A 94 13.56 2.31 -4.75
CA LEU A 94 12.14 2.04 -4.54
C LEU A 94 11.91 0.90 -3.55
N PRO A 95 10.84 0.98 -2.74
CA PRO A 95 10.43 -0.17 -1.94
C PRO A 95 9.89 -1.27 -2.84
N ASN A 96 9.56 -2.43 -2.25
CA ASN A 96 8.99 -3.53 -2.99
C ASN A 96 7.65 -3.12 -3.62
N ILE A 97 7.42 -3.57 -4.85
CA ILE A 97 6.19 -3.30 -5.58
C ILE A 97 5.50 -4.64 -5.87
N GLU A 98 4.30 -4.82 -5.31
CA GLU A 98 3.52 -6.03 -5.53
C GLU A 98 2.34 -5.73 -6.44
N VAL A 99 2.05 -6.65 -7.35
CA VAL A 99 0.96 -6.51 -8.32
C VAL A 99 -0.25 -7.27 -7.80
N LEU A 100 -1.39 -6.59 -7.67
CA LEU A 100 -2.62 -7.21 -7.19
C LEU A 100 -3.41 -7.90 -8.30
N ASP A 101 -3.12 -7.56 -9.56
CA ASP A 101 -3.72 -8.18 -10.73
C ASP A 101 -5.25 -8.01 -10.75
N ILE A 102 -5.69 -6.78 -10.64
CA ILE A 102 -7.11 -6.41 -10.68
C ILE A 102 -7.33 -5.48 -11.88
N ASN A 103 -8.20 -5.89 -12.81
CA ASN A 103 -8.46 -5.08 -14.00
C ASN A 103 -9.34 -3.86 -13.68
N ASP A 104 -9.60 -3.02 -14.69
CA ASP A 104 -10.24 -1.72 -14.52
C ASP A 104 -11.74 -1.77 -14.85
N ASP A 105 -12.39 -2.90 -14.60
CA ASP A 105 -13.81 -3.10 -14.96
C ASP A 105 -14.79 -2.73 -13.85
N TYR A 106 -14.31 -2.18 -12.74
CA TYR A 106 -15.13 -1.97 -11.54
C TYR A 106 -15.36 -0.51 -11.26
N GLU A 107 -16.53 -0.21 -10.70
CA GLU A 107 -16.80 1.14 -10.19
C GLU A 107 -16.26 1.29 -8.77
N TYR A 108 -16.20 2.52 -8.30
CA TYR A 108 -15.74 2.82 -6.96
C TYR A 108 -16.66 2.13 -5.95
N ARG A 109 -16.06 1.36 -5.05
CA ARG A 109 -16.74 0.62 -3.98
C ARG A 109 -17.66 -0.50 -4.48
N ASP A 110 -17.47 -0.94 -5.72
CA ASP A 110 -18.17 -2.12 -6.22
C ASP A 110 -17.92 -3.31 -5.30
N GLU A 111 -18.97 -4.09 -5.00
CA GLU A 111 -18.87 -5.19 -4.05
C GLU A 111 -17.84 -6.24 -4.45
N GLU A 112 -17.78 -6.55 -5.72
CA GLU A 112 -16.80 -7.52 -6.21
C GLU A 112 -15.38 -6.96 -6.07
N LEU A 113 -15.19 -5.69 -6.38
CA LEU A 113 -13.90 -5.01 -6.22
C LEU A 113 -13.47 -5.00 -4.76
N VAL A 114 -14.40 -4.71 -3.84
CA VAL A 114 -14.12 -4.73 -2.41
C VAL A 114 -13.65 -6.11 -1.98
N ALA A 115 -14.32 -7.16 -2.43
CA ALA A 115 -13.95 -8.54 -2.10
C ALA A 115 -12.57 -8.88 -2.64
N LEU A 116 -12.28 -8.54 -3.89
CA LEU A 116 -10.99 -8.80 -4.51
C LEU A 116 -9.86 -8.06 -3.80
N LEU A 117 -10.04 -6.78 -3.53
CA LEU A 117 -9.02 -5.97 -2.86
C LEU A 117 -8.77 -6.47 -1.44
N THR A 118 -9.83 -6.79 -0.71
CA THR A 118 -9.69 -7.32 0.65
C THR A 118 -8.86 -8.59 0.64
N ASP A 119 -9.19 -9.51 -0.26
CA ASP A 119 -8.48 -10.79 -0.36
C ASP A 119 -7.02 -10.60 -0.77
N ARG A 120 -6.78 -9.84 -1.85
CA ARG A 120 -5.45 -9.66 -2.40
C ARG A 120 -4.53 -8.92 -1.47
N ILE A 121 -5.02 -7.86 -0.84
CA ILE A 121 -4.21 -7.06 0.08
C ILE A 121 -3.92 -7.86 1.34
N ASN A 122 -4.90 -8.54 1.92
CA ASN A 122 -4.66 -9.36 3.11
C ASN A 122 -3.65 -10.48 2.83
N ASN A 123 -3.74 -11.13 1.66
CA ASN A 123 -2.79 -12.16 1.29
C ASN A 123 -1.38 -11.59 1.13
N THR A 124 -1.25 -10.43 0.51
CA THR A 124 0.05 -9.79 0.34
C THR A 124 0.67 -9.43 1.69
N LEU A 125 -0.12 -8.88 2.60
CA LEU A 125 0.36 -8.53 3.93
C LEU A 125 0.81 -9.76 4.70
N LYS A 126 0.09 -10.87 4.56
CA LYS A 126 0.47 -12.12 5.21
C LYS A 126 1.82 -12.61 4.69
N ILE A 127 2.04 -12.52 3.38
CA ILE A 127 3.28 -12.99 2.77
C ILE A 127 4.45 -12.07 3.10
N VAL A 128 4.25 -10.76 2.99
CA VAL A 128 5.34 -9.78 3.15
C VAL A 128 5.64 -9.51 4.61
N TYR A 129 4.64 -9.34 5.44
CA TYR A 129 4.79 -8.90 6.83
C TYR A 129 4.30 -9.91 7.84
N LYS A 130 3.72 -11.01 7.42
CA LYS A 130 3.09 -12.01 8.31
C LYS A 130 1.96 -11.41 9.15
N LEU A 131 1.28 -10.46 8.57
CA LEU A 131 0.13 -9.82 9.17
C LEU A 131 -1.16 -10.56 8.79
#